data_129c2b5bb55e15d17af95cd2e84962c0
#
_entry.id   129c2b5bb55e15d17af95cd2e84962c0
#
_cell.length_a   1.000
_cell.length_b   1.000
_cell.length_c   1.000
_cell.angle_alpha   90.00
_cell.angle_beta   90.00
_cell.angle_gamma   90.00
#
_symmetry.space_group_name_H-M   'P 1'
#
loop_
_entity.id
_entity.type
_entity.pdbx_description
1 polymer ?
#
loop_
_entity_poly.entity_id
_entity_poly.type
_entity_poly.pdbx_seq_one_letter_code
_entity_poly.pdbx_strand_id
1 'polypeptide(L)'
;MKNSLTQNDLKCGMIAYEVTALYINTVLFVSDVYISKSMNTKCIDYKSFYRDDDNIVLGDYVGHGFLNDHNIGASYSNNYWFSDYESAKEYFDSIYDENKVAKLLTNFIFVWK
;
A
#
# COMPACT_ATOMS: atom_id res chain seq x y z
N MET A 1 -8.52 -7.41 -11.13
CA MET A 1 -8.48 -7.43 -9.67
C MET A 1 -9.78 -6.89 -9.12
N LYS A 2 -10.49 -7.73 -8.42
CA LYS A 2 -11.83 -7.39 -7.95
C LYS A 2 -11.75 -6.40 -6.78
N ASN A 3 -12.54 -5.34 -6.86
CA ASN A 3 -12.68 -4.32 -5.82
C ASN A 3 -11.44 -3.46 -5.54
N SER A 4 -10.39 -3.59 -6.34
CA SER A 4 -9.27 -2.65 -6.21
C SER A 4 -9.70 -1.27 -6.71
N LEU A 5 -9.15 -0.23 -6.08
CA LEU A 5 -9.44 1.15 -6.46
C LEU A 5 -8.76 1.49 -7.78
N THR A 6 -9.44 2.32 -8.57
CA THR A 6 -8.87 2.90 -9.79
C THR A 6 -8.47 4.34 -9.52
N GLN A 7 -7.70 4.94 -10.44
CA GLN A 7 -7.26 6.32 -10.29
C GLN A 7 -8.42 7.29 -10.07
N ASN A 8 -9.56 7.02 -10.71
CA ASN A 8 -10.73 7.90 -10.63
C ASN A 8 -11.44 7.82 -9.27
N ASP A 9 -11.16 6.77 -8.48
CA ASP A 9 -11.78 6.58 -7.18
C ASP A 9 -11.06 7.32 -6.06
N LEU A 10 -9.82 7.75 -6.29
CA LEU A 10 -8.96 8.28 -5.25
C LEU A 10 -9.27 9.75 -4.94
N LYS A 11 -9.47 10.07 -3.67
CA LYS A 11 -9.81 11.42 -3.21
C LYS A 11 -9.15 11.73 -1.88
N CYS A 12 -8.80 12.99 -1.69
CA CYS A 12 -8.34 13.51 -0.40
C CYS A 12 -9.38 13.20 0.69
N GLY A 13 -8.91 12.74 1.84
CA GLY A 13 -9.78 12.37 2.97
C GLY A 13 -10.27 10.94 2.96
N MET A 14 -10.01 10.20 1.92
CA MET A 14 -10.41 8.80 1.80
C MET A 14 -9.43 7.90 2.55
N ILE A 15 -9.98 6.90 3.24
CA ILE A 15 -9.17 5.83 3.84
C ILE A 15 -9.13 4.65 2.88
N ALA A 16 -7.95 4.09 2.69
CA ALA A 16 -7.75 2.94 1.83
C ALA A 16 -6.80 1.94 2.48
N TYR A 17 -6.80 0.74 1.94
CA TYR A 17 -5.97 -0.36 2.44
C TYR A 17 -5.02 -0.79 1.33
N GLU A 18 -3.74 -0.53 1.54
CA GLU A 18 -2.69 -0.90 0.60
C GLU A 18 -2.21 -2.30 0.90
N VAL A 19 -2.26 -3.18 -0.09
CA VAL A 19 -1.75 -4.54 0.07
C VAL A 19 -0.31 -4.57 -0.42
N THR A 20 0.59 -4.91 0.49
CA THR A 20 1.99 -5.17 0.15
C THR A 20 2.24 -6.68 0.20
N ALA A 21 3.44 -7.09 -0.15
CA ALA A 21 3.81 -8.51 -0.13
C ALA A 21 3.77 -9.11 1.28
N LEU A 22 3.94 -8.29 2.32
CA LEU A 22 4.12 -8.75 3.70
C LEU A 22 3.00 -8.30 4.65
N TYR A 23 2.24 -7.26 4.32
CA TYR A 23 1.23 -6.74 5.23
C TYR A 23 0.21 -5.88 4.48
N ILE A 24 -0.84 -5.51 5.20
CA ILE A 24 -1.84 -4.56 4.73
C ILE A 24 -1.63 -3.25 5.47
N ASN A 25 -1.42 -2.17 4.72
CA ASN A 25 -1.16 -0.85 5.27
C ASN A 25 -2.42 0.02 5.16
N THR A 26 -2.91 0.53 6.29
CA THR A 26 -4.06 1.44 6.29
C THR A 26 -3.56 2.87 6.08
N VAL A 27 -4.09 3.55 5.09
CA VAL A 27 -3.66 4.88 4.71
C VAL A 27 -4.81 5.87 4.65
N LEU A 28 -4.50 7.14 4.87
CA LEU A 28 -5.39 8.26 4.65
C LEU A 28 -4.81 9.11 3.54
N PHE A 29 -5.54 9.32 2.46
CA PHE A 29 -5.09 10.22 1.40
C PHE A 29 -5.19 11.67 1.88
N VAL A 30 -4.10 12.39 1.79
CA VAL A 30 -4.00 13.78 2.24
C VAL A 30 -3.93 14.78 1.08
N SER A 31 -4.04 14.28 -0.14
CA SER A 31 -4.16 15.09 -1.35
C SER A 31 -5.12 14.43 -2.33
N ASP A 32 -5.58 15.18 -3.31
CA ASP A 32 -6.18 14.59 -4.51
C ASP A 32 -5.07 14.14 -5.46
N VAL A 33 -5.45 13.40 -6.50
CA VAL A 33 -4.48 13.00 -7.54
C VAL A 33 -3.95 14.24 -8.24
N TYR A 34 -2.64 14.32 -8.37
CA TYR A 34 -1.96 15.43 -9.04
C TYR A 34 -0.83 14.92 -9.92
N ILE A 35 -0.29 15.78 -10.76
CA ILE A 35 0.86 15.42 -11.58
C ILE A 35 2.13 15.90 -10.88
N SER A 36 3.00 14.95 -10.54
CA SER A 36 4.30 15.25 -9.95
C SER A 36 5.21 15.87 -11.01
N LYS A 37 5.68 17.08 -10.76
CA LYS A 37 6.55 17.78 -11.71
C LYS A 37 7.91 17.11 -11.87
N SER A 38 8.43 16.56 -10.78
CA SER A 38 9.74 15.91 -10.80
C SER A 38 9.72 14.58 -11.53
N MET A 39 8.62 13.81 -11.39
CA MET A 39 8.51 12.48 -11.98
C MET A 39 7.66 12.48 -13.26
N ASN A 40 6.98 13.58 -13.55
CA ASN A 40 6.09 13.71 -14.71
C ASN A 40 5.06 12.59 -14.78
N THR A 41 4.49 12.22 -13.63
CA THR A 41 3.49 11.16 -13.54
C THR A 41 2.43 11.53 -12.50
N LYS A 42 1.30 10.87 -12.57
CA LYS A 42 0.24 11.03 -11.59
C LYS A 42 0.68 10.50 -10.23
N CYS A 43 0.29 11.21 -9.18
CA CYS A 43 0.70 10.91 -7.82
C CYS A 43 -0.43 11.26 -6.86
N ILE A 44 -0.45 10.60 -5.71
CA ILE A 44 -1.32 10.96 -4.59
C ILE A 44 -0.53 10.85 -3.30
N ASP A 45 -0.75 11.77 -2.38
CA ASP A 45 -0.05 11.78 -1.09
C ASP A 45 -0.91 11.11 -0.03
N TYR A 46 -0.26 10.40 0.88
CA TYR A 46 -0.96 9.69 1.94
C TYR A 46 -0.15 9.67 3.23
N LYS A 47 -0.85 9.44 4.34
CA LYS A 47 -0.26 9.13 5.64
C LYS A 47 -0.73 7.75 6.06
N SER A 48 0.13 7.02 6.77
CA SER A 48 -0.19 5.68 7.25
C SER A 48 -0.64 5.71 8.69
N PHE A 49 -1.61 4.84 9.03
CA PHE A 49 -1.98 4.59 10.41
C PHE A 49 -1.05 3.52 11.00
N TYR A 50 -0.73 3.66 12.26
CA TYR A 50 0.04 2.67 12.98
C TYR A 50 -0.51 2.49 14.39
N ARG A 51 -0.12 1.39 15.02
CA ARG A 51 -0.52 1.12 16.41
C ARG A 51 0.54 1.65 17.35
N ASP A 52 0.10 2.44 18.33
CA ASP A 52 0.92 2.92 19.44
C ASP A 52 0.22 2.46 20.73
N ASP A 53 0.80 1.46 21.41
CA ASP A 53 0.16 0.71 22.48
C ASP A 53 -1.21 0.16 22.02
N ASP A 54 -2.30 0.56 22.67
CA ASP A 54 -3.66 0.14 22.30
C ASP A 54 -4.35 1.13 21.37
N ASN A 55 -3.66 2.20 20.96
CA ASN A 55 -4.22 3.25 20.14
C ASN A 55 -3.80 3.10 18.69
N ILE A 56 -4.69 3.51 17.78
CA ILE A 56 -4.38 3.64 16.37
C ILE A 56 -4.14 5.11 16.09
N VAL A 57 -2.96 5.44 15.57
CA VAL A 57 -2.48 6.80 15.41
C VAL A 57 -2.15 7.04 13.94
N LEU A 58 -2.51 8.23 13.44
CA LEU A 58 -2.09 8.66 12.12
C LEU A 58 -0.65 9.19 12.19
N GLY A 59 0.23 8.60 11.37
CA GLY A 59 1.62 9.03 11.31
C GLY A 59 1.79 10.39 10.66
N ASP A 60 2.92 11.04 10.95
CA ASP A 60 3.23 12.36 10.41
C ASP A 60 3.90 12.31 9.03
N TYR A 61 4.52 11.19 8.70
CA TYR A 61 5.23 11.03 7.44
C TYR A 61 4.25 11.00 6.27
N VAL A 62 4.53 11.80 5.25
CA VAL A 62 3.74 11.83 4.03
C VAL A 62 4.43 10.98 2.98
N GLY A 63 3.75 9.91 2.58
CA GLY A 63 4.17 9.06 1.48
C GLY A 63 3.59 9.54 0.16
N HIS A 64 4.23 9.14 -0.93
CA HIS A 64 3.80 9.48 -2.28
C HIS A 64 3.54 8.20 -3.07
N GLY A 65 2.31 8.01 -3.52
CA GLY A 65 1.93 6.88 -4.35
C GLY A 65 1.94 7.28 -5.81
N PHE A 66 2.79 6.65 -6.62
CA PHE A 66 2.86 6.90 -8.05
C PHE A 66 1.90 5.97 -8.77
N LEU A 67 1.09 6.53 -9.67
CA LEU A 67 -0.01 5.83 -10.32
C LEU A 67 0.37 5.46 -11.75
N ASN A 68 -0.08 4.28 -12.19
CA ASN A 68 0.14 3.83 -13.56
C ASN A 68 -1.11 3.14 -14.10
N ASP A 69 -1.05 2.68 -15.34
CA ASP A 69 -2.21 2.12 -16.04
C ASP A 69 -2.60 0.72 -15.53
N HIS A 70 -1.69 0.04 -14.86
CA HIS A 70 -1.88 -1.35 -14.45
C HIS A 70 -2.29 -1.48 -12.99
N ASN A 71 -1.78 -0.61 -12.15
CA ASN A 71 -2.07 -0.67 -10.73
C ASN A 71 -2.11 0.73 -10.13
N ILE A 72 -2.54 0.80 -8.90
CA ILE A 72 -2.58 2.00 -8.10
C ILE A 72 -1.75 1.69 -6.87
N GLY A 73 -0.87 2.62 -6.48
CA GLY A 73 -0.09 2.41 -5.29
C GLY A 73 1.31 2.96 -5.40
N ALA A 74 2.20 2.36 -4.64
CA ALA A 74 3.58 2.83 -4.53
C ALA A 74 4.35 2.68 -5.83
N SER A 75 5.30 3.60 -6.04
CA SER A 75 6.06 3.70 -7.29
C SER A 75 6.95 2.50 -7.60
N TYR A 76 7.36 1.76 -6.56
CA TYR A 76 8.37 0.71 -6.74
C TYR A 76 7.82 -0.69 -6.66
N SER A 77 6.51 -0.85 -6.57
CA SER A 77 5.90 -2.15 -6.45
C SER A 77 4.52 -2.14 -7.09
N ASN A 78 4.01 -3.35 -7.35
CA ASN A 78 2.67 -3.53 -7.89
C ASN A 78 1.64 -3.61 -6.74
N ASN A 79 1.71 -2.67 -5.82
CA ASN A 79 0.77 -2.60 -4.72
C ASN A 79 -0.57 -2.08 -5.19
N TYR A 80 -1.63 -2.64 -4.63
CA TYR A 80 -3.00 -2.23 -4.93
C TYR A 80 -3.66 -1.67 -3.69
N TRP A 81 -4.56 -0.70 -3.89
CA TRP A 81 -5.37 -0.12 -2.82
C TRP A 81 -6.81 -0.60 -2.94
N PHE A 82 -7.41 -0.84 -1.80
CA PHE A 82 -8.80 -1.28 -1.67
C PHE A 82 -9.56 -0.33 -0.76
N SER A 83 -10.86 -0.17 -1.01
CA SER A 83 -11.70 0.71 -0.20
C SER A 83 -12.14 0.08 1.12
N ASP A 84 -12.08 -1.26 1.21
CA ASP A 84 -12.46 -1.99 2.42
C ASP A 84 -11.41 -3.02 2.80
N TYR A 85 -11.31 -3.28 4.10
CA TYR A 85 -10.31 -4.21 4.64
C TYR A 85 -10.52 -5.63 4.15
N GLU A 86 -11.77 -6.09 4.05
CA GLU A 86 -12.07 -7.47 3.67
C GLU A 86 -11.58 -7.79 2.27
N SER A 87 -11.79 -6.88 1.31
CA SER A 87 -11.29 -7.05 -0.05
C SER A 87 -9.77 -7.04 -0.09
N ALA A 88 -9.14 -6.16 0.68
CA ALA A 88 -7.68 -6.11 0.80
C ALA A 88 -7.14 -7.42 1.37
N LYS A 89 -7.78 -7.95 2.42
CA LYS A 89 -7.36 -9.21 3.04
C LYS A 89 -7.54 -10.39 2.10
N GLU A 90 -8.63 -10.45 1.37
CA GLU A 90 -8.86 -11.50 0.38
C GLU A 90 -7.76 -11.51 -0.67
N TYR A 91 -7.40 -10.34 -1.18
CA TYR A 91 -6.30 -10.23 -2.12
C TYR A 91 -4.96 -10.59 -1.47
N PHE A 92 -4.69 -10.08 -0.27
CA PHE A 92 -3.47 -10.40 0.46
C PHE A 92 -3.32 -11.90 0.66
N ASP A 93 -4.39 -12.58 1.10
CA ASP A 93 -4.35 -14.02 1.30
C ASP A 93 -4.11 -14.79 0.00
N SER A 94 -4.58 -14.25 -1.13
CA SER A 94 -4.36 -14.88 -2.44
C SER A 94 -2.92 -14.78 -2.93
N ILE A 95 -2.21 -13.72 -2.55
CA ILE A 95 -0.81 -13.51 -2.96
C ILE A 95 0.19 -13.90 -1.88
N TYR A 96 -0.25 -14.05 -0.64
CA TYR A 96 0.62 -14.42 0.46
C TYR A 96 1.07 -15.87 0.27
N ASP A 97 2.35 -16.06 0.19
CA ASP A 97 2.96 -17.38 0.04
C ASP A 97 3.88 -17.60 1.23
N GLU A 98 3.44 -18.48 2.12
CA GLU A 98 4.17 -18.83 3.32
C GLU A 98 5.56 -19.41 2.99
N ASN A 99 5.64 -20.20 1.92
CA ASN A 99 6.90 -20.77 1.48
C ASN A 99 7.85 -19.71 0.95
N LYS A 100 7.33 -18.69 0.27
CA LYS A 100 8.12 -17.58 -0.23
C LYS A 100 8.70 -16.77 0.93
N VAL A 101 7.89 -16.50 1.95
CA VAL A 101 8.34 -15.78 3.14
C VAL A 101 9.38 -16.60 3.90
N ALA A 102 9.13 -17.89 4.08
CA ALA A 102 10.08 -18.81 4.72
C ALA A 102 11.41 -18.86 3.98
N LYS A 103 11.35 -18.86 2.65
CA LYS A 103 12.57 -18.83 1.81
C LYS A 103 13.37 -17.54 2.02
N LEU A 104 12.69 -16.41 2.06
CA LEU A 104 13.34 -15.12 2.32
C LEU A 104 14.00 -15.10 3.70
N LEU A 105 13.31 -15.60 4.70
CA LEU A 105 13.85 -15.68 6.07
C LEU A 105 15.02 -16.65 6.15
N THR A 106 14.94 -17.77 5.47
CA THR A 106 16.01 -18.76 5.43
C THR A 106 17.27 -18.17 4.80
N ASN A 107 17.13 -17.48 3.68
CA ASN A 107 18.26 -16.81 3.04
C ASN A 107 18.87 -15.74 3.95
N PHE A 108 18.06 -15.01 4.66
CA PHE A 108 18.50 -14.00 5.60
C PHE A 108 19.29 -14.61 6.76
N ILE A 109 18.80 -15.73 7.29
CA ILE A 109 19.47 -16.47 8.38
C ILE A 109 20.81 -17.01 7.92
N PHE A 110 20.89 -17.53 6.71
CA PHE A 110 22.14 -18.05 6.16
C PHE A 110 23.23 -16.98 6.03
N VAL A 111 22.84 -15.75 5.74
CA VAL A 111 23.78 -14.64 5.66
C VAL A 111 24.44 -14.37 7.02
N TRP A 112 23.74 -14.69 8.11
CA TRP A 112 24.21 -14.44 9.48
C TRP A 112 25.09 -15.58 10.03
N LYS A 113 25.12 -16.68 9.36
CA LYS A 113 25.99 -17.81 9.72
C LYS A 113 27.34 -17.70 9.02
#